data_781d7cbbd0fbbe12057059c2d073e2c5
#
_entry.id   781d7cbbd0fbbe12057059c2d073e2c5
#
_cell.length_a   1.000
_cell.length_b   1.000
_cell.length_c   1.000
_cell.angle_alpha   90.00
_cell.angle_beta   90.00
_cell.angle_gamma   90.00
#
_symmetry.space_group_name_H-M   'P 1'
#
loop_
_entity.id
_entity.type
_entity.pdbx_description
1 polymer ?
#
loop_
_entity_poly.entity_id
_entity_poly.type
_entity_poly.pdbx_seq_one_letter_code
_entity_poly.pdbx_strand_id
1 'polypeptide(L)'
;MTEDGKVVCRDCDLTFNILKMYKKFYDLKENPFNLTPDPDFIYLGKVHQKALAYLTYGLEARKGFIQLTGDIGSGKTTLLKSLLMRNRNKIKSAFIVNPKATFEQLFRMILYQFSVIELEADYTKDVLLGKFYDYLMEQSKQNCPVVVIFDEAQNIDISVLEEIRMLSNLETEKIKLLQMIFVGQPDLRKTLLLPKFRQLKQRISVAFHITPLSREDTEAYINHRLNVAGANGKKIFTKSACTEIYSYSSGIPRLINIVSDATMLAGYVGEKEVLNGDIVKEVINELIEDLGQNSQQDEFLSTA
;
A
#
# COMPACT_ATOMS: atom_id res chain seq x y z
N MET A 1 -10.45 22.58 13.45
CA MET A 1 -9.18 21.83 13.43
C MET A 1 -8.18 22.65 12.60
N THR A 2 -7.02 22.96 13.14
CA THR A 2 -5.91 23.55 12.37
C THR A 2 -5.10 22.41 11.77
N GLU A 3 -4.35 22.64 10.68
CA GLU A 3 -3.54 21.64 9.98
C GLU A 3 -2.54 20.86 10.86
N ASP A 4 -2.30 21.32 12.07
CA ASP A 4 -1.41 20.70 13.07
C ASP A 4 -2.11 19.82 14.13
N GLY A 5 -3.37 19.46 13.95
CA GLY A 5 -4.12 18.62 14.91
C GLY A 5 -4.37 19.27 16.28
N LYS A 6 -4.34 20.59 16.36
CA LYS A 6 -4.58 21.36 17.59
C LYS A 6 -6.07 21.74 17.67
N VAL A 7 -6.74 21.37 18.74
CA VAL A 7 -8.06 21.88 19.10
C VAL A 7 -7.85 23.08 20.03
N VAL A 8 -8.28 24.25 19.62
CA VAL A 8 -8.25 25.47 20.45
C VAL A 8 -9.61 25.64 21.10
N CYS A 9 -9.66 25.58 22.42
CA CYS A 9 -10.85 25.97 23.16
C CYS A 9 -10.94 27.50 23.16
N ARG A 10 -12.05 28.07 22.64
CA ARG A 10 -12.27 29.52 22.55
C ARG A 10 -12.36 30.22 23.92
N ASP A 11 -12.64 29.49 24.99
CA ASP A 11 -12.91 30.08 26.30
C ASP A 11 -11.73 29.99 27.30
N CYS A 12 -10.64 29.25 26.98
CA CYS A 12 -9.57 29.01 27.95
C CYS A 12 -8.13 29.04 27.40
N ASP A 13 -7.90 29.47 26.15
CA ASP A 13 -6.56 29.55 25.48
C ASP A 13 -5.71 28.25 25.58
N LEU A 14 -6.31 27.11 25.90
CA LEU A 14 -5.64 25.83 26.00
C LEU A 14 -5.58 25.14 24.63
N THR A 15 -4.39 25.07 24.07
CA THR A 15 -4.10 24.25 22.90
C THR A 15 -3.91 22.80 23.33
N PHE A 16 -4.90 21.93 23.08
CA PHE A 16 -4.77 20.50 23.35
C PHE A 16 -4.16 19.77 22.16
N ASN A 17 -2.99 19.17 22.36
CA ASN A 17 -2.44 18.23 21.41
C ASN A 17 -2.96 16.82 21.75
N ILE A 18 -4.18 16.53 21.31
CA ILE A 18 -4.91 15.28 21.61
C ILE A 18 -4.07 14.04 21.27
N LEU A 19 -3.33 14.06 20.17
CA LEU A 19 -2.46 12.94 19.76
C LEU A 19 -1.32 12.64 20.75
N LYS A 20 -0.79 13.67 21.45
CA LYS A 20 0.20 13.45 22.50
C LYS A 20 -0.41 12.91 23.80
N MET A 21 -1.67 13.27 24.08
CA MET A 21 -2.35 12.90 25.32
C MET A 21 -2.76 11.43 25.35
N TYR A 22 -3.35 10.92 24.27
CA TYR A 22 -3.77 9.53 24.18
C TYR A 22 -2.57 8.56 24.21
N LYS A 23 -1.46 8.91 23.54
CA LYS A 23 -0.21 8.12 23.65
C LYS A 23 0.31 8.01 25.08
N LYS A 24 0.32 9.12 25.81
CA LYS A 24 0.75 9.14 27.19
C LYS A 24 -0.16 8.32 28.10
N PHE A 25 -1.48 8.35 27.86
CA PHE A 25 -2.45 7.60 28.62
C PHE A 25 -2.24 6.07 28.51
N TYR A 26 -1.96 5.58 27.30
CA TYR A 26 -1.70 4.16 27.07
C TYR A 26 -0.21 3.77 27.21
N ASP A 27 0.66 4.72 27.58
CA ASP A 27 2.11 4.51 27.70
C ASP A 27 2.76 4.04 26.37
N LEU A 28 2.42 4.73 25.27
CA LEU A 28 2.92 4.45 23.94
C LEU A 28 3.95 5.48 23.48
N LYS A 29 4.96 5.03 22.75
CA LYS A 29 5.98 5.87 22.11
C LYS A 29 5.47 6.52 20.84
N GLU A 30 4.69 5.77 20.05
CA GLU A 30 4.19 6.14 18.74
C GLU A 30 2.69 5.83 18.59
N ASN A 31 2.05 6.40 17.56
CA ASN A 31 0.67 6.06 17.24
C ASN A 31 0.62 4.68 16.57
N PRO A 32 -0.04 3.68 17.18
CA PRO A 32 -0.01 2.31 16.66
C PRO A 32 -0.78 2.13 15.34
N PHE A 33 -1.79 2.96 15.07
CA PHE A 33 -2.73 2.76 13.97
C PHE A 33 -2.69 3.83 12.87
N ASN A 34 -1.53 4.48 12.69
CA ASN A 34 -1.33 5.40 11.56
C ASN A 34 -1.66 4.74 10.22
N LEU A 35 -2.32 5.51 9.34
CA LEU A 35 -2.70 5.05 7.99
C LEU A 35 -1.54 5.15 6.99
N THR A 36 -0.54 6.00 7.27
CA THR A 36 0.65 6.11 6.43
C THR A 36 1.44 4.80 6.45
N PRO A 37 1.82 4.27 5.29
CA PRO A 37 2.61 3.04 5.22
C PRO A 37 3.97 3.21 5.90
N ASP A 38 4.15 2.51 7.01
CA ASP A 38 5.39 2.46 7.78
C ASP A 38 5.92 1.02 7.79
N PRO A 39 7.13 0.77 7.26
CA PRO A 39 7.73 -0.56 7.21
C PRO A 39 7.97 -1.19 8.60
N ASP A 40 8.19 -0.39 9.64
CA ASP A 40 8.45 -0.89 10.98
C ASP A 40 7.19 -1.49 11.62
N PHE A 41 6.01 -1.01 11.21
CA PHE A 41 4.72 -1.51 11.66
C PHE A 41 4.16 -2.64 10.79
N ILE A 42 4.95 -3.20 9.87
CA ILE A 42 4.45 -4.25 8.99
C ILE A 42 4.20 -5.55 9.75
N TYR A 43 2.96 -6.02 9.74
CA TYR A 43 2.60 -7.36 10.20
C TYR A 43 2.55 -8.32 9.02
N LEU A 44 3.40 -9.34 9.08
CA LEU A 44 3.44 -10.38 8.07
C LEU A 44 2.58 -11.58 8.53
N GLY A 45 1.25 -11.46 8.40
CA GLY A 45 0.34 -12.60 8.52
C GLY A 45 0.61 -13.65 7.44
N LYS A 46 -0.02 -14.82 7.56
CA LYS A 46 0.22 -15.97 6.66
C LYS A 46 0.09 -15.63 5.17
N VAL A 47 -0.90 -14.80 4.82
CA VAL A 47 -1.14 -14.36 3.42
C VAL A 47 -0.02 -13.43 2.95
N HIS A 48 0.41 -12.48 3.79
CA HIS A 48 1.49 -11.54 3.44
C HIS A 48 2.84 -12.25 3.33
N GLN A 49 3.11 -13.25 4.19
CA GLN A 49 4.31 -14.08 4.07
C GLN A 49 4.35 -14.85 2.74
N LYS A 50 3.22 -15.45 2.34
CA LYS A 50 3.10 -16.11 1.04
C LYS A 50 3.30 -15.11 -0.10
N ALA A 51 2.64 -13.96 -0.07
CA ALA A 51 2.80 -12.92 -1.09
C ALA A 51 4.28 -12.51 -1.22
N LEU A 52 4.95 -12.26 -0.10
CA LEU A 52 6.37 -11.91 -0.06
C LEU A 52 7.25 -13.01 -0.68
N ALA A 53 6.98 -14.27 -0.37
CA ALA A 53 7.72 -15.41 -0.94
C ALA A 53 7.55 -15.49 -2.47
N TYR A 54 6.31 -15.31 -2.98
CA TYR A 54 6.04 -15.30 -4.42
C TYR A 54 6.72 -14.12 -5.14
N LEU A 55 6.69 -12.93 -4.54
CA LEU A 55 7.36 -11.75 -5.09
C LEU A 55 8.88 -11.93 -5.09
N THR A 56 9.45 -12.41 -4.00
CA THR A 56 10.89 -12.69 -3.90
C THR A 56 11.32 -13.72 -4.94
N TYR A 57 10.59 -14.82 -5.06
CA TYR A 57 10.84 -15.83 -6.10
C TYR A 57 10.76 -15.21 -7.50
N GLY A 58 9.75 -14.39 -7.77
CA GLY A 58 9.59 -13.72 -9.06
C GLY A 58 10.79 -12.83 -9.39
N LEU A 59 11.29 -12.09 -8.42
CA LEU A 59 12.46 -11.21 -8.59
C LEU A 59 13.75 -12.01 -8.79
N GLU A 60 14.02 -12.99 -7.95
CA GLU A 60 15.25 -13.81 -8.01
C GLU A 60 15.31 -14.67 -9.29
N ALA A 61 14.17 -15.25 -9.68
CA ALA A 61 14.05 -16.04 -10.90
C ALA A 61 13.92 -15.18 -12.18
N ARG A 62 14.05 -13.86 -12.08
CA ARG A 62 13.95 -12.90 -13.20
C ARG A 62 12.70 -13.11 -14.07
N LYS A 63 11.57 -13.33 -13.43
CA LYS A 63 10.28 -13.48 -14.11
C LYS A 63 9.81 -12.12 -14.64
N GLY A 64 9.66 -11.97 -15.96
CA GLY A 64 9.39 -10.68 -16.61
C GLY A 64 8.25 -9.88 -16.00
N PHE A 65 7.04 -10.48 -15.92
CA PHE A 65 5.88 -9.84 -15.29
C PHE A 65 5.44 -10.56 -14.03
N ILE A 66 5.17 -9.75 -13.01
CA ILE A 66 4.62 -10.18 -11.71
C ILE A 66 3.35 -9.38 -11.45
N GLN A 67 2.31 -10.04 -10.98
CA GLN A 67 1.04 -9.39 -10.61
C GLN A 67 0.78 -9.58 -9.11
N LEU A 68 0.49 -8.47 -8.42
CA LEU A 68 0.02 -8.45 -7.04
C LEU A 68 -1.32 -7.71 -6.96
N THR A 69 -2.37 -8.40 -6.57
CA THR A 69 -3.69 -7.79 -6.42
C THR A 69 -4.24 -7.98 -5.01
N GLY A 70 -5.24 -7.22 -4.65
CA GLY A 70 -5.95 -7.29 -3.36
C GLY A 70 -6.81 -6.06 -3.16
N ASP A 71 -7.69 -6.11 -2.18
CA ASP A 71 -8.62 -5.03 -1.88
C ASP A 71 -7.91 -3.74 -1.45
N ILE A 72 -8.63 -2.62 -1.52
CA ILE A 72 -8.13 -1.32 -1.03
C ILE A 72 -7.79 -1.47 0.45
N GLY A 73 -6.59 -1.01 0.84
CA GLY A 73 -6.16 -1.08 2.23
C GLY A 73 -5.66 -2.45 2.69
N SER A 74 -5.52 -3.45 1.81
CA SER A 74 -4.99 -4.79 2.14
C SER A 74 -3.47 -4.85 2.38
N GLY A 75 -2.75 -3.73 2.31
CA GLY A 75 -1.31 -3.67 2.61
C GLY A 75 -0.37 -3.94 1.43
N LYS A 76 -0.86 -3.96 0.17
CA LYS A 76 -0.04 -4.19 -1.04
C LYS A 76 1.19 -3.30 -1.13
N THR A 77 0.98 -1.99 -1.05
CA THR A 77 2.05 -0.98 -1.16
C THR A 77 3.05 -1.10 -0.02
N THR A 78 2.59 -1.36 1.21
CA THR A 78 3.46 -1.57 2.38
C THR A 78 4.33 -2.81 2.21
N LEU A 79 3.73 -3.92 1.73
CA LEU A 79 4.46 -5.16 1.46
C LEU A 79 5.57 -4.95 0.42
N LEU A 80 5.24 -4.25 -0.68
CA LEU A 80 6.23 -3.94 -1.72
C LEU A 80 7.35 -3.03 -1.23
N LYS A 81 7.03 -1.96 -0.50
CA LYS A 81 8.05 -1.10 0.09
C LYS A 81 8.99 -1.89 1.00
N SER A 82 8.45 -2.79 1.83
CA SER A 82 9.27 -3.68 2.66
C SER A 82 10.17 -4.61 1.82
N LEU A 83 9.65 -5.19 0.74
CA LEU A 83 10.43 -6.02 -0.19
C LEU A 83 11.58 -5.23 -0.81
N LEU A 84 11.29 -4.02 -1.31
CA LEU A 84 12.30 -3.15 -1.94
C LEU A 84 13.37 -2.72 -0.95
N MET A 85 13.00 -2.33 0.28
CA MET A 85 13.95 -1.96 1.33
C MET A 85 14.92 -3.11 1.65
N ARG A 86 14.42 -4.33 1.78
CA ARG A 86 15.23 -5.53 2.05
C ARG A 86 16.22 -5.85 0.91
N ASN A 87 15.87 -5.44 -0.31
CA ASN A 87 16.66 -5.74 -1.52
C ASN A 87 17.34 -4.50 -2.14
N ARG A 88 17.34 -3.33 -1.46
CA ARG A 88 17.83 -2.05 -2.01
C ARG A 88 19.25 -2.09 -2.58
N ASN A 89 20.09 -2.95 -2.02
CA ASN A 89 21.49 -3.12 -2.47
C ASN A 89 21.66 -4.19 -3.56
N LYS A 90 20.60 -4.94 -3.88
CA LYS A 90 20.63 -6.06 -4.83
C LYS A 90 19.88 -5.78 -6.12
N ILE A 91 18.97 -4.82 -6.13
CA ILE A 91 18.11 -4.48 -7.27
C ILE A 91 18.07 -2.97 -7.49
N LYS A 92 17.87 -2.56 -8.75
CA LYS A 92 17.49 -1.19 -9.10
C LYS A 92 15.99 -1.14 -9.32
N SER A 93 15.28 -0.21 -8.68
CA SER A 93 13.83 -0.13 -8.79
C SER A 93 13.34 1.26 -9.09
N ALA A 94 12.33 1.37 -9.97
CA ALA A 94 11.51 2.55 -10.18
C ALA A 94 10.09 2.25 -9.68
N PHE A 95 9.49 3.19 -8.95
CA PHE A 95 8.18 3.04 -8.33
C PHE A 95 7.22 4.13 -8.85
N ILE A 96 6.27 3.74 -9.69
CA ILE A 96 5.29 4.62 -10.31
C ILE A 96 3.97 4.50 -9.54
N VAL A 97 3.61 5.58 -8.85
CA VAL A 97 2.35 5.68 -8.12
C VAL A 97 1.30 6.30 -9.04
N ASN A 98 0.12 5.70 -9.09
CA ASN A 98 -1.01 6.15 -9.91
C ASN A 98 -0.62 6.44 -11.37
N PRO A 99 -0.37 5.41 -12.18
CA PRO A 99 0.21 5.51 -13.54
C PRO A 99 -0.83 5.95 -14.59
N LYS A 100 -1.68 6.94 -14.28
CA LYS A 100 -2.63 7.55 -15.22
C LYS A 100 -1.94 8.63 -16.04
N ALA A 101 -1.21 8.21 -17.07
CA ALA A 101 -0.45 9.10 -17.95
C ALA A 101 -0.21 8.42 -19.31
N THR A 102 0.28 9.16 -20.31
CA THR A 102 0.70 8.57 -21.57
C THR A 102 1.92 7.67 -21.37
N PHE A 103 2.15 6.75 -22.30
CA PHE A 103 3.34 5.89 -22.24
C PHE A 103 4.63 6.70 -22.17
N GLU A 104 4.75 7.73 -22.98
CA GLU A 104 5.95 8.58 -23.01
C GLU A 104 6.20 9.25 -21.66
N GLN A 105 5.16 9.80 -21.03
CA GLN A 105 5.28 10.40 -19.69
C GLN A 105 5.71 9.35 -18.65
N LEU A 106 5.08 8.18 -18.63
CA LEU A 106 5.47 7.10 -17.72
C LEU A 106 6.91 6.65 -17.96
N PHE A 107 7.29 6.54 -19.23
CA PHE A 107 8.63 6.07 -19.62
C PHE A 107 9.69 7.10 -19.21
N ARG A 108 9.45 8.40 -19.40
CA ARG A 108 10.33 9.48 -18.89
C ARG A 108 10.46 9.42 -17.37
N MET A 109 9.36 9.21 -16.64
CA MET A 109 9.38 9.07 -15.17
C MET A 109 10.25 7.87 -14.73
N ILE A 110 10.12 6.73 -15.41
CA ILE A 110 10.93 5.53 -15.14
C ILE A 110 12.42 5.83 -15.34
N LEU A 111 12.77 6.42 -16.48
CA LEU A 111 14.17 6.74 -16.82
C LEU A 111 14.77 7.77 -15.87
N TYR A 112 13.99 8.76 -15.46
CA TYR A 112 14.41 9.74 -14.47
C TYR A 112 14.69 9.08 -13.10
N GLN A 113 13.82 8.18 -12.63
CA GLN A 113 14.05 7.48 -11.35
C GLN A 113 15.30 6.60 -11.39
N PHE A 114 15.70 6.11 -12.55
CA PHE A 114 16.96 5.38 -12.75
C PHE A 114 18.16 6.31 -12.98
N SER A 115 17.97 7.64 -12.99
CA SER A 115 18.99 8.64 -13.30
C SER A 115 19.62 8.44 -14.69
N VAL A 116 18.82 7.97 -15.66
CA VAL A 116 19.22 7.77 -17.06
C VAL A 116 19.06 9.05 -17.88
N ILE A 117 18.10 9.87 -17.52
CA ILE A 117 17.80 11.14 -18.16
C ILE A 117 17.54 12.26 -17.15
N GLU A 118 17.65 13.49 -17.58
CA GLU A 118 17.13 14.68 -16.93
C GLU A 118 15.72 14.98 -17.48
N LEU A 119 14.76 15.41 -16.64
CA LEU A 119 13.38 15.64 -17.06
C LEU A 119 13.22 16.77 -18.05
N GLU A 120 14.06 17.80 -17.94
CA GLU A 120 13.99 19.01 -18.75
C GLU A 120 14.56 18.86 -20.17
N ALA A 121 15.33 17.79 -20.42
CA ALA A 121 15.92 17.57 -21.72
C ALA A 121 14.90 16.99 -22.72
N ASP A 122 14.94 17.48 -23.94
CA ASP A 122 14.08 16.99 -25.02
C ASP A 122 14.74 15.78 -25.70
N TYR A 123 14.11 14.63 -25.56
CA TYR A 123 14.54 13.37 -26.15
C TYR A 123 13.43 12.79 -27.01
N THR A 124 13.77 12.31 -28.20
CA THR A 124 12.84 11.49 -29.00
C THR A 124 12.64 10.12 -28.35
N LYS A 125 11.52 9.45 -28.68
CA LYS A 125 11.18 8.11 -28.15
C LYS A 125 12.30 7.10 -28.42
N ASP A 126 12.92 7.15 -29.60
CA ASP A 126 14.00 6.22 -29.98
C ASP A 126 15.27 6.42 -29.16
N VAL A 127 15.61 7.70 -28.89
CA VAL A 127 16.75 8.02 -28.00
C VAL A 127 16.50 7.55 -26.58
N LEU A 128 15.27 7.72 -26.07
CA LEU A 128 14.88 7.22 -24.74
C LEU A 128 14.98 5.70 -24.64
N LEU A 129 14.50 4.98 -25.67
CA LEU A 129 14.62 3.50 -25.74
C LEU A 129 16.07 3.05 -25.81
N GLY A 130 16.90 3.70 -26.61
CA GLY A 130 18.33 3.41 -26.70
C GLY A 130 19.06 3.57 -25.36
N LYS A 131 18.86 4.75 -24.71
CA LYS A 131 19.45 5.00 -23.38
C LYS A 131 19.00 3.98 -22.34
N PHE A 132 17.72 3.58 -22.37
CA PHE A 132 17.20 2.58 -21.45
C PHE A 132 17.81 1.20 -21.69
N TYR A 133 17.94 0.82 -22.95
CA TYR A 133 18.59 -0.46 -23.31
C TYR A 133 20.04 -0.50 -22.84
N ASP A 134 20.81 0.56 -23.07
CA ASP A 134 22.20 0.66 -22.62
C ASP A 134 22.30 0.55 -21.10
N TYR A 135 21.42 1.25 -20.37
CA TYR A 135 21.32 1.16 -18.91
C TYR A 135 21.03 -0.27 -18.46
N LEU A 136 20.04 -0.94 -19.06
CA LEU A 136 19.67 -2.31 -18.72
C LEU A 136 20.83 -3.28 -18.97
N MET A 137 21.57 -3.11 -20.07
CA MET A 137 22.73 -3.92 -20.41
C MET A 137 23.86 -3.72 -19.40
N GLU A 138 24.09 -2.49 -18.94
CA GLU A 138 25.08 -2.19 -17.91
C GLU A 138 24.71 -2.86 -16.57
N GLN A 139 23.46 -2.70 -16.12
CA GLN A 139 22.99 -3.35 -14.89
C GLN A 139 23.07 -4.89 -15.00
N SER A 140 22.80 -5.43 -16.17
CA SER A 140 22.90 -6.87 -16.42
C SER A 140 24.33 -7.40 -16.26
N LYS A 141 25.34 -6.66 -16.74
CA LYS A 141 26.76 -7.01 -16.55
C LYS A 141 27.17 -7.05 -15.08
N GLN A 142 26.54 -6.19 -14.25
CA GLN A 142 26.72 -6.13 -12.80
C GLN A 142 25.88 -7.17 -12.05
N ASN A 143 25.14 -8.02 -12.77
CA ASN A 143 24.16 -8.95 -12.23
C ASN A 143 23.10 -8.30 -11.34
N CYS A 144 22.78 -7.03 -11.58
CA CYS A 144 21.81 -6.23 -10.83
C CYS A 144 20.47 -6.21 -11.56
N PRO A 145 19.41 -6.85 -11.04
CA PRO A 145 18.08 -6.82 -11.64
C PRO A 145 17.48 -5.41 -11.64
N VAL A 146 16.83 -5.04 -12.75
CA VAL A 146 16.08 -3.80 -12.88
C VAL A 146 14.60 -4.10 -12.81
N VAL A 147 13.88 -3.40 -11.92
CA VAL A 147 12.48 -3.65 -11.62
C VAL A 147 11.68 -2.35 -11.73
N VAL A 148 10.61 -2.34 -12.49
CA VAL A 148 9.62 -1.24 -12.52
C VAL A 148 8.35 -1.71 -11.84
N ILE A 149 7.88 -0.93 -10.88
CA ILE A 149 6.66 -1.18 -10.13
C ILE A 149 5.60 -0.15 -10.52
N PHE A 150 4.43 -0.63 -10.95
CA PHE A 150 3.26 0.19 -11.20
C PHE A 150 2.25 -0.06 -10.08
N ASP A 151 2.13 0.89 -9.14
CA ASP A 151 1.08 0.84 -8.11
C ASP A 151 -0.22 1.44 -8.65
N GLU A 152 -1.36 0.96 -8.18
CA GLU A 152 -2.69 1.28 -8.72
C GLU A 152 -2.78 1.02 -10.24
N ALA A 153 -2.20 -0.08 -10.71
CA ALA A 153 -2.05 -0.42 -12.12
C ALA A 153 -3.38 -0.60 -12.88
N GLN A 154 -4.52 -0.71 -12.20
CA GLN A 154 -5.84 -0.65 -12.85
C GLN A 154 -6.13 0.71 -13.50
N ASN A 155 -5.37 1.76 -13.13
CA ASN A 155 -5.49 3.11 -13.71
C ASN A 155 -4.67 3.29 -15.00
N ILE A 156 -3.89 2.30 -15.41
CA ILE A 156 -3.13 2.35 -16.67
C ILE A 156 -4.10 2.20 -17.83
N ASP A 157 -4.04 3.13 -18.78
CA ASP A 157 -4.81 3.03 -20.00
C ASP A 157 -4.43 1.77 -20.81
N ILE A 158 -5.41 1.21 -21.51
CA ILE A 158 -5.27 -0.04 -22.25
C ILE A 158 -4.17 0.05 -23.32
N SER A 159 -4.10 1.17 -24.04
CA SER A 159 -3.06 1.43 -25.05
C SER A 159 -1.67 1.46 -24.44
N VAL A 160 -1.55 2.05 -23.25
CA VAL A 160 -0.30 2.15 -22.51
C VAL A 160 0.15 0.79 -21.99
N LEU A 161 -0.76 -0.07 -21.54
CA LEU A 161 -0.43 -1.45 -21.16
C LEU A 161 0.19 -2.25 -22.31
N GLU A 162 -0.27 -2.05 -23.55
CA GLU A 162 0.33 -2.70 -24.73
C GLU A 162 1.75 -2.18 -25.00
N GLU A 163 2.00 -0.88 -24.87
CA GLU A 163 3.34 -0.33 -25.01
C GLU A 163 4.30 -0.80 -23.89
N ILE A 164 3.81 -0.89 -22.65
CA ILE A 164 4.57 -1.47 -21.53
C ILE A 164 4.88 -2.95 -21.82
N ARG A 165 3.96 -3.72 -22.41
CA ARG A 165 4.20 -5.09 -22.82
C ARG A 165 5.37 -5.17 -23.81
N MET A 166 5.51 -4.22 -24.73
CA MET A 166 6.61 -4.19 -25.68
C MET A 166 7.98 -4.02 -25.00
N LEU A 167 8.06 -3.25 -23.90
CA LEU A 167 9.30 -3.15 -23.11
C LEU A 167 9.76 -4.49 -22.54
N SER A 168 8.87 -5.46 -22.34
CA SER A 168 9.24 -6.79 -21.85
C SER A 168 9.99 -7.64 -22.86
N ASN A 169 10.11 -7.19 -24.11
CA ASN A 169 10.95 -7.82 -25.14
C ASN A 169 12.44 -7.46 -24.96
N LEU A 170 12.75 -6.53 -24.02
CA LEU A 170 14.14 -6.21 -23.69
C LEU A 170 14.74 -7.37 -22.90
N GLU A 171 15.39 -8.27 -23.63
CA GLU A 171 16.00 -9.49 -23.09
C GLU A 171 17.29 -9.83 -23.85
N THR A 172 18.14 -10.60 -23.23
CA THR A 172 19.22 -11.29 -23.90
C THR A 172 18.78 -12.71 -24.25
N GLU A 173 19.62 -13.49 -24.92
CA GLU A 173 19.34 -14.91 -25.21
C GLU A 173 19.07 -15.75 -23.94
N LYS A 174 19.53 -15.30 -22.77
CA LYS A 174 19.51 -16.09 -21.52
C LYS A 174 18.66 -15.51 -20.42
N ILE A 175 18.46 -14.17 -20.37
CA ILE A 175 17.81 -13.51 -19.24
C ILE A 175 16.93 -12.33 -19.65
N LYS A 176 15.87 -12.10 -18.90
CA LYS A 176 15.08 -10.87 -18.96
C LYS A 176 15.87 -9.74 -18.33
N LEU A 177 16.06 -8.63 -19.06
CA LEU A 177 16.75 -7.44 -18.58
C LEU A 177 15.91 -6.60 -17.65
N LEU A 178 14.59 -6.60 -17.88
CA LEU A 178 13.61 -5.80 -17.16
C LEU A 178 12.53 -6.69 -16.53
N GLN A 179 12.20 -6.41 -15.30
CA GLN A 179 11.09 -7.00 -14.59
C GLN A 179 10.05 -5.92 -14.29
N MET A 180 8.77 -6.27 -14.35
CA MET A 180 7.67 -5.36 -14.07
C MET A 180 6.70 -5.97 -13.07
N ILE A 181 6.35 -5.20 -12.04
CA ILE A 181 5.38 -5.61 -11.02
C ILE A 181 4.15 -4.73 -11.17
N PHE A 182 3.03 -5.33 -11.55
CA PHE A 182 1.73 -4.68 -11.55
C PHE A 182 1.03 -4.91 -10.21
N VAL A 183 0.77 -3.83 -9.51
CA VAL A 183 0.07 -3.83 -8.24
C VAL A 183 -1.25 -3.10 -8.40
N GLY A 184 -2.33 -3.71 -7.95
CA GLY A 184 -3.63 -3.08 -8.13
C GLY A 184 -4.77 -3.76 -7.39
N GLN A 185 -5.95 -3.24 -7.62
CA GLN A 185 -7.20 -3.75 -7.11
C GLN A 185 -7.65 -4.99 -7.88
N PRO A 186 -8.69 -5.73 -7.43
CA PRO A 186 -9.23 -6.88 -8.16
C PRO A 186 -9.62 -6.58 -9.60
N ASP A 187 -9.97 -5.33 -9.92
CA ASP A 187 -10.32 -4.88 -11.28
C ASP A 187 -9.16 -4.99 -12.27
N LEU A 188 -7.91 -4.80 -11.81
CA LEU A 188 -6.74 -5.09 -12.63
C LEU A 188 -6.76 -6.53 -13.15
N ARG A 189 -7.13 -7.49 -12.28
CA ARG A 189 -7.22 -8.90 -12.67
C ARG A 189 -8.30 -9.12 -13.73
N LYS A 190 -9.46 -8.46 -13.59
CA LYS A 190 -10.56 -8.52 -14.58
C LYS A 190 -10.10 -7.94 -15.91
N THR A 191 -9.42 -6.79 -15.90
CA THR A 191 -8.87 -6.14 -17.10
C THR A 191 -7.89 -7.06 -17.83
N LEU A 192 -6.94 -7.67 -17.13
CA LEU A 192 -5.95 -8.58 -17.71
C LEU A 192 -6.54 -9.91 -18.22
N LEU A 193 -7.79 -10.24 -17.86
CA LEU A 193 -8.51 -11.40 -18.39
C LEU A 193 -9.19 -11.12 -19.74
N LEU A 194 -9.31 -9.86 -20.17
CA LEU A 194 -9.90 -9.51 -21.46
C LEU A 194 -9.12 -10.14 -22.63
N PRO A 195 -9.78 -10.58 -23.70
CA PRO A 195 -9.14 -11.28 -24.83
C PRO A 195 -7.97 -10.51 -25.44
N LYS A 196 -8.04 -9.18 -25.50
CA LYS A 196 -6.98 -8.30 -26.02
C LYS A 196 -5.68 -8.37 -25.20
N PHE A 197 -5.73 -8.73 -23.92
CA PHE A 197 -4.54 -8.88 -23.06
C PHE A 197 -4.01 -10.30 -22.98
N ARG A 198 -4.47 -11.23 -23.83
CA ARG A 198 -4.02 -12.63 -23.83
C ARG A 198 -2.50 -12.75 -23.88
N GLN A 199 -1.81 -11.92 -24.69
CA GLN A 199 -0.35 -11.96 -24.80
C GLN A 199 0.34 -11.44 -23.53
N LEU A 200 -0.17 -10.37 -22.91
CA LEU A 200 0.36 -9.86 -21.63
C LEU A 200 0.15 -10.88 -20.51
N LYS A 201 -1.06 -11.47 -20.45
CA LYS A 201 -1.40 -12.50 -19.46
C LYS A 201 -0.47 -13.72 -19.54
N GLN A 202 -0.11 -14.16 -20.74
CA GLN A 202 0.83 -15.29 -20.93
C GLN A 202 2.24 -14.99 -20.43
N ARG A 203 2.61 -13.72 -20.31
CA ARG A 203 3.91 -13.26 -19.78
C ARG A 203 3.91 -13.06 -18.27
N ILE A 204 2.75 -13.01 -17.63
CA ILE A 204 2.65 -12.94 -16.16
C ILE A 204 2.99 -14.33 -15.61
N SER A 205 4.19 -14.47 -15.11
CA SER A 205 4.72 -15.74 -14.60
C SER A 205 4.44 -15.95 -13.12
N VAL A 206 4.19 -14.87 -12.38
CA VAL A 206 3.87 -14.89 -10.96
C VAL A 206 2.65 -13.99 -10.74
N ALA A 207 1.59 -14.56 -10.19
CA ALA A 207 0.40 -13.81 -9.82
C ALA A 207 -0.01 -14.19 -8.39
N PHE A 208 -0.24 -13.19 -7.56
CA PHE A 208 -0.70 -13.38 -6.21
C PHE A 208 -1.84 -12.41 -5.88
N HIS A 209 -2.81 -12.88 -5.12
CA HIS A 209 -3.91 -12.06 -4.62
C HIS A 209 -3.88 -12.06 -3.10
N ILE A 210 -3.73 -10.86 -2.51
CA ILE A 210 -3.78 -10.67 -1.07
C ILE A 210 -5.24 -10.65 -0.65
N THR A 211 -5.63 -11.65 0.13
CA THR A 211 -6.94 -11.70 0.79
C THR A 211 -6.88 -10.96 2.13
N PRO A 212 -8.01 -10.49 2.65
CA PRO A 212 -8.07 -9.92 4.00
C PRO A 212 -7.52 -10.85 5.08
N LEU A 213 -7.15 -10.30 6.22
CA LEU A 213 -6.67 -11.05 7.38
C LEU A 213 -7.79 -11.93 7.94
N SER A 214 -7.45 -13.10 8.46
CA SER A 214 -8.37 -13.91 9.26
C SER A 214 -8.67 -13.22 10.60
N ARG A 215 -9.64 -13.76 11.32
CA ARG A 215 -9.99 -13.25 12.67
C ARG A 215 -8.77 -13.37 13.61
N GLU A 216 -8.07 -14.48 13.58
CA GLU A 216 -6.87 -14.73 14.38
C GLU A 216 -5.73 -13.79 13.96
N ASP A 217 -5.52 -13.62 12.65
CA ASP A 217 -4.51 -12.70 12.14
C ASP A 217 -4.86 -11.24 12.45
N THR A 218 -6.16 -10.87 12.54
CA THR A 218 -6.60 -9.53 12.95
C THR A 218 -6.24 -9.23 14.40
N GLU A 219 -6.50 -10.16 15.32
CA GLU A 219 -6.09 -10.02 16.72
C GLU A 219 -4.56 -9.91 16.83
N ALA A 220 -3.83 -10.75 16.12
CA ALA A 220 -2.37 -10.72 16.09
C ALA A 220 -1.83 -9.42 15.46
N TYR A 221 -2.48 -8.89 14.43
CA TYR A 221 -2.15 -7.61 13.80
C TYR A 221 -2.28 -6.44 14.78
N ILE A 222 -3.41 -6.34 15.50
CA ILE A 222 -3.65 -5.29 16.49
C ILE A 222 -2.57 -5.33 17.58
N ASN A 223 -2.32 -6.51 18.14
CA ASN A 223 -1.30 -6.71 19.18
C ASN A 223 0.11 -6.40 18.68
N HIS A 224 0.45 -6.78 17.44
CA HIS A 224 1.73 -6.47 16.82
C HIS A 224 1.95 -4.95 16.75
N ARG A 225 0.98 -4.21 16.24
CA ARG A 225 1.07 -2.75 16.09
C ARG A 225 1.20 -2.05 17.45
N LEU A 226 0.45 -2.49 18.45
CA LEU A 226 0.58 -1.97 19.81
C LEU A 226 1.97 -2.24 20.41
N ASN A 227 2.52 -3.44 20.21
CA ASN A 227 3.85 -3.78 20.70
C ASN A 227 4.95 -2.95 20.04
N VAL A 228 4.88 -2.74 18.70
CA VAL A 228 5.80 -1.86 17.97
C VAL A 228 5.70 -0.42 18.51
N ALA A 229 4.48 0.05 18.79
CA ALA A 229 4.24 1.36 19.37
C ALA A 229 4.71 1.50 20.84
N GLY A 230 5.15 0.42 21.48
CA GLY A 230 5.72 0.45 22.81
C GLY A 230 4.82 -0.06 23.93
N ALA A 231 3.70 -0.72 23.62
CA ALA A 231 2.79 -1.26 24.65
C ALA A 231 3.39 -2.39 25.51
N ASN A 232 4.54 -2.97 25.13
CA ASN A 232 5.31 -3.95 25.91
C ASN A 232 4.47 -5.12 26.45
N GLY A 233 3.51 -5.61 25.65
CA GLY A 233 2.62 -6.71 26.05
C GLY A 233 1.39 -6.29 26.87
N LYS A 234 1.19 -4.99 27.16
CA LYS A 234 -0.04 -4.48 27.78
C LYS A 234 -1.24 -4.80 26.90
N LYS A 235 -2.25 -5.46 27.47
CA LYS A 235 -3.50 -5.80 26.75
C LYS A 235 -4.44 -4.61 26.78
N ILE A 236 -4.39 -3.77 25.75
CA ILE A 236 -5.27 -2.62 25.60
C ILE A 236 -6.63 -3.06 25.04
N PHE A 237 -6.66 -3.94 24.03
CA PHE A 237 -7.89 -4.50 23.48
C PHE A 237 -8.20 -5.88 24.05
N THR A 238 -9.45 -6.09 24.45
CA THR A 238 -9.95 -7.42 24.83
C THR A 238 -10.20 -8.27 23.58
N LYS A 239 -10.39 -9.58 23.78
CA LYS A 239 -10.76 -10.51 22.71
C LYS A 239 -12.10 -10.16 22.05
N SER A 240 -13.07 -9.68 22.86
CA SER A 240 -14.36 -9.18 22.33
C SER A 240 -14.17 -7.96 21.46
N ALA A 241 -13.34 -7.00 21.85
CA ALA A 241 -13.01 -5.83 21.02
C ALA A 241 -12.40 -6.23 19.67
N CYS A 242 -11.40 -7.11 19.66
CA CYS A 242 -10.81 -7.62 18.41
C CYS A 242 -11.84 -8.33 17.53
N THR A 243 -12.83 -9.00 18.13
CA THR A 243 -13.92 -9.65 17.41
C THR A 243 -14.82 -8.63 16.69
N GLU A 244 -15.22 -7.56 17.37
CA GLU A 244 -16.05 -6.52 16.78
C GLU A 244 -15.31 -5.76 15.69
N ILE A 245 -13.99 -5.45 15.91
CA ILE A 245 -13.14 -4.84 14.90
C ILE A 245 -13.06 -5.72 13.64
N TYR A 246 -12.90 -7.05 13.81
CA TYR A 246 -12.89 -7.97 12.69
C TYR A 246 -14.25 -8.01 11.96
N SER A 247 -15.36 -8.04 12.70
CA SER A 247 -16.71 -8.07 12.13
C SER A 247 -16.98 -6.88 11.23
N TYR A 248 -16.53 -5.69 11.62
CA TYR A 248 -16.67 -4.46 10.81
C TYR A 248 -15.67 -4.40 9.66
N SER A 249 -14.39 -4.63 9.96
CA SER A 249 -13.31 -4.47 8.99
C SER A 249 -13.22 -5.59 7.95
N SER A 250 -13.87 -6.73 8.21
CA SER A 250 -13.70 -7.97 7.45
C SER A 250 -12.22 -8.36 7.25
N GLY A 251 -11.35 -7.97 8.21
CA GLY A 251 -9.92 -8.23 8.15
C GLY A 251 -9.11 -7.31 7.23
N ILE A 252 -9.68 -6.19 6.76
CA ILE A 252 -8.96 -5.21 5.93
C ILE A 252 -8.10 -4.31 6.84
N PRO A 253 -6.75 -4.33 6.72
CA PRO A 253 -5.84 -3.60 7.61
C PRO A 253 -6.14 -2.12 7.78
N ARG A 254 -6.52 -1.42 6.70
CA ARG A 254 -6.88 -0.01 6.77
C ARG A 254 -8.10 0.25 7.66
N LEU A 255 -9.13 -0.58 7.55
CA LEU A 255 -10.34 -0.46 8.37
C LEU A 255 -10.06 -0.86 9.82
N ILE A 256 -9.22 -1.89 10.05
CA ILE A 256 -8.76 -2.26 11.38
C ILE A 256 -8.08 -1.06 12.05
N ASN A 257 -7.19 -0.35 11.33
CA ASN A 257 -6.51 0.81 11.87
C ASN A 257 -7.48 1.94 12.21
N ILE A 258 -8.41 2.27 11.31
CA ILE A 258 -9.39 3.35 11.53
C ILE A 258 -10.21 3.09 12.80
N VAL A 259 -10.79 1.90 12.93
CA VAL A 259 -11.62 1.57 14.08
C VAL A 259 -10.79 1.47 15.36
N SER A 260 -9.59 0.88 15.29
CA SER A 260 -8.73 0.75 16.47
C SER A 260 -8.25 2.10 16.97
N ASP A 261 -7.89 3.04 16.09
CA ASP A 261 -7.46 4.40 16.47
C ASP A 261 -8.60 5.18 17.10
N ALA A 262 -9.79 5.16 16.47
CA ALA A 262 -10.99 5.80 17.01
C ALA A 262 -11.39 5.20 18.37
N THR A 263 -11.32 3.88 18.53
CA THR A 263 -11.60 3.20 19.81
C THR A 263 -10.60 3.59 20.89
N MET A 264 -9.33 3.74 20.57
CA MET A 264 -8.32 4.22 21.55
C MET A 264 -8.60 5.66 21.96
N LEU A 265 -9.04 6.51 21.03
CA LEU A 265 -9.44 7.88 21.35
C LEU A 265 -10.66 7.92 22.25
N ALA A 266 -11.71 7.15 21.94
CA ALA A 266 -12.91 7.04 22.79
C ALA A 266 -12.59 6.51 24.19
N GLY A 267 -11.70 5.49 24.27
CA GLY A 267 -11.22 4.96 25.53
C GLY A 267 -10.45 5.99 26.36
N TYR A 268 -9.62 6.80 25.72
CA TYR A 268 -8.93 7.92 26.40
C TYR A 268 -9.91 8.94 26.95
N VAL A 269 -10.92 9.34 26.16
CA VAL A 269 -11.97 10.29 26.62
C VAL A 269 -12.78 9.71 27.78
N GLY A 270 -13.08 8.41 27.73
CA GLY A 270 -13.81 7.69 28.81
C GLY A 270 -12.91 7.18 29.95
N GLU A 271 -11.63 7.54 30.00
CA GLU A 271 -10.64 7.08 30.99
C GLU A 271 -10.58 5.55 31.13
N LYS A 272 -10.72 4.82 30.00
CA LYS A 272 -10.67 3.34 29.94
C LYS A 272 -9.32 2.86 29.43
N GLU A 273 -8.55 2.22 30.30
CA GLU A 273 -7.27 1.61 29.92
C GLU A 273 -7.43 0.31 29.12
N VAL A 274 -8.55 -0.38 29.29
CA VAL A 274 -8.90 -1.63 28.61
C VAL A 274 -10.17 -1.46 27.80
N LEU A 275 -10.07 -1.70 26.50
CA LEU A 275 -11.11 -1.50 25.53
C LEU A 275 -11.83 -2.83 25.24
N ASN A 276 -13.11 -2.88 25.49
CA ASN A 276 -13.95 -4.04 25.28
C ASN A 276 -14.80 -3.93 24.01
N GLY A 277 -15.59 -4.98 23.69
CA GLY A 277 -16.42 -5.00 22.50
C GLY A 277 -17.52 -3.94 22.47
N ASP A 278 -18.05 -3.52 23.63
CA ASP A 278 -19.14 -2.54 23.70
C ASP A 278 -18.64 -1.15 23.26
N ILE A 279 -17.44 -0.74 23.73
CA ILE A 279 -16.80 0.52 23.29
C ILE A 279 -16.56 0.50 21.78
N VAL A 280 -16.11 -0.63 21.22
CA VAL A 280 -15.89 -0.76 19.77
C VAL A 280 -17.21 -0.61 19.00
N LYS A 281 -18.31 -1.20 19.49
CA LYS A 281 -19.63 -1.07 18.84
C LYS A 281 -20.13 0.37 18.82
N GLU A 282 -19.98 1.09 19.93
CA GLU A 282 -20.33 2.51 20.01
C GLU A 282 -19.55 3.31 18.97
N VAL A 283 -18.23 3.15 18.91
CA VAL A 283 -17.36 3.82 17.93
C VAL A 283 -17.72 3.47 16.49
N ILE A 284 -18.02 2.19 16.20
CA ILE A 284 -18.43 1.78 14.85
C ILE A 284 -19.75 2.46 14.45
N ASN A 285 -20.72 2.58 15.35
CA ASN A 285 -22.00 3.25 15.08
C ASN A 285 -21.78 4.74 14.75
N GLU A 286 -20.94 5.42 15.53
CA GLU A 286 -20.57 6.83 15.27
C GLU A 286 -19.90 6.98 13.88
N LEU A 287 -18.94 6.11 13.54
CA LEU A 287 -18.27 6.15 12.24
C LEU A 287 -19.22 5.91 11.06
N ILE A 288 -20.24 5.05 11.23
CA ILE A 288 -21.25 4.79 10.19
C ILE A 288 -22.20 6.00 10.04
N GLU A 289 -22.62 6.61 11.14
CA GLU A 289 -23.49 7.79 11.12
C GLU A 289 -22.78 8.98 10.43
N ASP A 290 -21.52 9.25 10.78
CA ASP A 290 -20.72 10.32 10.16
C ASP A 290 -20.53 10.10 8.64
N LEU A 291 -20.26 8.87 8.20
CA LEU A 291 -20.14 8.54 6.78
C LEU A 291 -21.50 8.61 6.05
N GLY A 292 -22.60 8.25 6.72
CA GLY A 292 -23.96 8.34 6.19
C GLY A 292 -24.43 9.80 5.99
N GLN A 293 -24.07 10.69 6.89
CA GLN A 293 -24.37 12.12 6.77
C GLN A 293 -23.60 12.80 5.65
N ASN A 294 -22.32 12.43 5.43
CA ASN A 294 -21.52 12.96 4.34
C ASN A 294 -22.05 12.55 2.95
N SER A 295 -22.54 11.31 2.81
CA SER A 295 -23.14 10.86 1.54
C SER A 295 -24.42 11.60 1.15
N GLN A 296 -25.23 12.04 2.13
CA GLN A 296 -26.42 12.86 1.87
C GLN A 296 -26.08 14.31 1.52
N GLN A 297 -25.00 14.87 2.06
CA GLN A 297 -24.54 16.21 1.70
C GLN A 297 -23.94 16.28 0.29
N ASP A 298 -23.22 15.24 -0.15
CA ASP A 298 -22.66 15.16 -1.51
C ASP A 298 -23.78 15.00 -2.58
N GLU A 299 -24.86 14.32 -2.29
CA GLU A 299 -26.05 14.26 -3.16
C GLU A 299 -26.77 15.62 -3.27
N PHE A 300 -26.85 16.39 -2.18
CA PHE A 300 -27.45 17.74 -2.20
C PHE A 300 -26.62 18.75 -3.00
N LEU A 301 -25.28 18.64 -2.97
CA LEU A 301 -24.39 19.53 -3.71
C LEU A 301 -24.27 19.16 -5.21
N SER A 302 -24.64 17.94 -5.59
CA SER A 302 -24.66 17.49 -6.99
C SER A 302 -25.96 17.84 -7.73
N THR A 303 -26.99 18.29 -7.01
CA THR A 303 -28.33 18.62 -7.54
C THR A 303 -28.63 20.12 -7.49
N ALA A 304 -27.72 20.98 -7.07
CA ALA A 304 -27.78 22.45 -7.09
C ALA A 304 -26.77 23.01 -8.11
#